data_18405ef6b901673dc959c113f60dff3a
#
_entry.id   18405ef6b901673dc959c113f60dff3a
#
_cell.length_a   1.000
_cell.length_b   1.000
_cell.length_c   1.000
_cell.angle_alpha   90.00
_cell.angle_beta   90.00
_cell.angle_gamma   90.00
#
_symmetry.space_group_name_H-M   'P 1'
#
loop_
_entity.id
_entity.type
_entity.pdbx_description
1 polymer ?
#
loop_
_entity_poly.entity_id
_entity_poly.type
_entity_poly.pdbx_seq_one_letter_code
_entity_poly.pdbx_strand_id
1 'polypeptide(L)'
;MSASSLLAQSEQLVGEVSPHITVMLEEAVEGLAIKPAGIYVDCTFGRGGHSRKILEKLGSEGRLIALDRDLAAVSSAGSIQDARFQIVHRHFAALEEVLAELGISAVDGFLLDLGISSPQIDIGERGFSFRFDGPLDMRMDQSSGQTAAEFVAVATEQKLAEVIKAYGEERFAKQIARAIVAARTGGDAITTTKQFAKIVASAVPKIEPGQDPATRTFQALRIFLNQELEELSLVLPQCLRMLAPQGRLSVISFHSLEDRIVKQFVKGEQDRDDLPSNFPVLAKDLPQPRMMAIGKAQKPSEQEVKKNPRSRSAVLRVAERTNVRL
;
A
#
# COMPACT_ATOMS: atom_id res chain seq x y z
N MET A 1 24.15 33.67 28.70
CA MET A 1 23.83 33.03 27.41
C MET A 1 22.34 33.20 27.19
N SER A 2 21.96 33.92 26.13
CA SER A 2 20.58 34.39 25.90
C SER A 2 19.72 33.29 25.29
N ALA A 3 18.42 33.31 25.58
CA ALA A 3 17.40 32.39 25.06
C ALA A 3 17.38 32.30 23.51
N SER A 4 17.90 33.29 22.80
CA SER A 4 18.04 33.28 21.34
C SER A 4 19.06 32.28 20.80
N SER A 5 20.06 31.86 21.60
CA SER A 5 21.08 30.91 21.16
C SER A 5 20.61 29.46 21.27
N LEU A 6 19.60 29.20 22.09
CA LEU A 6 18.97 27.86 22.27
C LEU A 6 17.91 27.60 21.20
N LEU A 7 17.24 28.62 20.70
CA LEU A 7 16.29 28.49 19.58
C LEU A 7 16.99 28.26 18.22
N ALA A 8 18.19 28.85 18.02
CA ALA A 8 18.96 28.65 16.80
C ALA A 8 19.62 27.27 16.70
N GLN A 9 19.77 26.54 17.82
CA GLN A 9 20.32 25.18 17.82
C GLN A 9 19.25 24.08 17.67
N SER A 10 17.97 24.40 17.86
CA SER A 10 16.86 23.46 17.65
C SER A 10 16.42 23.36 16.16
N GLU A 11 16.75 24.37 15.34
CA GLU A 11 16.43 24.36 13.90
C GLU A 11 17.43 23.57 13.03
N GLN A 12 18.60 23.17 13.56
CA GLN A 12 19.63 22.46 12.80
C GLN A 12 19.58 20.92 12.89
N LEU A 13 18.56 20.33 13.50
CA LEU A 13 18.36 18.87 13.61
C LEU A 13 17.21 18.32 12.77
N VAL A 14 16.66 19.09 11.85
CA VAL A 14 15.84 18.55 10.76
C VAL A 14 16.83 18.00 9.75
N GLY A 15 17.17 16.71 9.91
CA GLY A 15 17.96 15.97 8.91
C GLY A 15 17.32 16.19 7.53
N GLU A 16 18.13 16.46 6.51
CA GLU A 16 17.69 16.60 5.13
C GLU A 16 16.81 15.41 4.77
N VAL A 17 15.49 15.64 4.74
CA VAL A 17 14.53 14.65 4.23
C VAL A 17 14.87 14.51 2.76
N SER A 18 15.53 13.41 2.41
CA SER A 18 15.81 13.05 1.02
C SER A 18 14.53 13.24 0.21
N PRO A 19 14.59 13.95 -0.94
CA PRO A 19 13.38 14.25 -1.73
C PRO A 19 12.66 12.94 -2.03
N HIS A 20 11.38 12.88 -1.69
CA HIS A 20 10.56 11.71 -1.94
C HIS A 20 10.49 11.44 -3.45
N ILE A 21 11.03 10.31 -3.88
CA ILE A 21 10.95 9.87 -5.29
C ILE A 21 9.78 8.88 -5.39
N THR A 22 8.76 9.27 -6.13
CA THR A 22 7.58 8.43 -6.40
C THR A 22 8.00 7.23 -7.25
N VAL A 23 7.58 6.03 -6.85
CA VAL A 23 7.96 4.77 -7.51
C VAL A 23 7.19 4.60 -8.81
N MET A 24 7.88 4.24 -9.89
CA MET A 24 7.31 3.94 -11.22
C MET A 24 6.31 5.03 -11.69
N LEU A 25 6.64 6.30 -11.44
CA LEU A 25 5.75 7.45 -11.64
C LEU A 25 5.20 7.54 -13.07
N GLU A 26 6.10 7.49 -14.05
CA GLU A 26 5.71 7.62 -15.46
C GLU A 26 4.94 6.38 -15.93
N GLU A 27 5.45 5.18 -15.63
CA GLU A 27 4.87 3.93 -16.08
C GLU A 27 3.47 3.72 -15.51
N ALA A 28 3.23 4.06 -14.23
CA ALA A 28 1.93 3.91 -13.59
C ALA A 28 0.89 4.87 -14.17
N VAL A 29 1.28 6.11 -14.43
CA VAL A 29 0.40 7.13 -15.01
C VAL A 29 0.17 6.91 -16.51
N GLU A 30 1.18 6.46 -17.27
CA GLU A 30 1.01 6.04 -18.66
C GLU A 30 0.06 4.84 -18.77
N GLY A 31 0.14 3.90 -17.82
CA GLY A 31 -0.76 2.77 -17.71
C GLY A 31 -2.25 3.18 -17.67
N LEU A 32 -2.57 4.31 -17.09
CA LEU A 32 -3.94 4.83 -17.04
C LEU A 32 -4.50 5.30 -18.40
N ALA A 33 -3.64 5.57 -19.38
CA ALA A 33 -4.04 6.13 -20.71
C ALA A 33 -4.97 7.35 -20.56
N ILE A 34 -4.51 8.35 -19.83
CA ILE A 34 -5.34 9.49 -19.37
C ILE A 34 -6.02 10.21 -20.53
N LYS A 35 -7.36 10.31 -20.43
CA LYS A 35 -8.22 11.15 -21.29
C LYS A 35 -8.32 12.55 -20.67
N PRO A 36 -8.13 13.65 -21.43
CA PRO A 36 -8.12 14.99 -20.86
C PRO A 36 -9.39 15.37 -20.06
N ALA A 37 -10.57 14.91 -20.45
CA ALA A 37 -11.84 15.16 -19.76
C ALA A 37 -12.26 14.02 -18.81
N GLY A 38 -11.39 13.03 -18.57
CA GLY A 38 -11.69 11.85 -17.76
C GLY A 38 -11.71 12.11 -16.25
N ILE A 39 -12.30 11.18 -15.54
CA ILE A 39 -12.34 11.15 -14.07
C ILE A 39 -11.41 10.04 -13.60
N TYR A 40 -10.47 10.36 -12.73
CA TYR A 40 -9.48 9.42 -12.19
C TYR A 40 -9.52 9.40 -10.67
N VAL A 41 -9.13 8.26 -10.10
CA VAL A 41 -9.01 8.11 -8.65
C VAL A 41 -7.62 7.59 -8.31
N ASP A 42 -6.91 8.33 -7.46
CA ASP A 42 -5.70 7.89 -6.78
C ASP A 42 -6.11 7.36 -5.41
N CYS A 43 -6.13 6.05 -5.24
CA CYS A 43 -6.58 5.39 -4.02
C CYS A 43 -5.57 5.47 -2.87
N THR A 44 -4.36 5.93 -3.15
CA THR A 44 -3.20 5.91 -2.24
C THR A 44 -2.38 7.18 -2.40
N PHE A 45 -2.96 8.32 -2.01
CA PHE A 45 -2.40 9.65 -2.28
C PHE A 45 -0.96 9.83 -1.78
N GLY A 46 -0.66 9.39 -0.56
CA GLY A 46 0.67 9.50 0.06
C GLY A 46 1.19 10.93 0.09
N ARG A 47 2.12 11.27 -0.80
CA ARG A 47 2.65 12.63 -0.99
C ARG A 47 2.20 13.29 -2.29
N GLY A 48 1.29 12.66 -3.00
CA GLY A 48 0.65 13.20 -4.20
C GLY A 48 1.55 13.23 -5.43
N GLY A 49 2.57 12.39 -5.51
CA GLY A 49 3.44 12.33 -6.68
C GLY A 49 2.68 11.88 -7.92
N HIS A 50 2.01 10.74 -7.84
CA HIS A 50 1.13 10.25 -8.91
C HIS A 50 -0.02 11.22 -9.20
N SER A 51 -0.67 11.74 -8.15
CA SER A 51 -1.76 12.72 -8.29
C SER A 51 -1.35 13.96 -9.08
N ARG A 52 -0.19 14.56 -8.79
CA ARG A 52 0.33 15.71 -9.57
C ARG A 52 0.57 15.34 -11.02
N LYS A 53 1.13 14.15 -11.27
CA LYS A 53 1.40 13.68 -12.62
C LYS A 53 0.13 13.42 -13.43
N ILE A 54 -0.94 12.92 -12.78
CA ILE A 54 -2.27 12.77 -13.38
C ILE A 54 -2.83 14.14 -13.75
N LEU A 55 -2.78 15.12 -12.83
CA LEU A 55 -3.26 16.49 -13.04
C LEU A 55 -2.55 17.20 -14.21
N GLU A 56 -1.25 16.95 -14.42
CA GLU A 56 -0.49 17.46 -15.58
C GLU A 56 -1.06 17.00 -16.92
N LYS A 57 -1.66 15.79 -16.97
CA LYS A 57 -2.21 15.19 -18.18
C LYS A 57 -3.72 15.48 -18.37
N LEU A 58 -4.41 15.92 -17.32
CA LEU A 58 -5.83 16.28 -17.38
C LEU A 58 -6.06 17.64 -18.03
N GLY A 59 -7.12 17.78 -18.81
CA GLY A 59 -7.65 19.06 -19.30
C GLY A 59 -8.54 19.76 -18.27
N SER A 60 -9.12 20.90 -18.65
CA SER A 60 -9.98 21.72 -17.77
C SER A 60 -11.22 21.00 -17.24
N GLU A 61 -11.76 20.06 -18.00
CA GLU A 61 -12.95 19.27 -17.64
C GLU A 61 -12.63 17.99 -16.89
N GLY A 62 -11.36 17.63 -16.79
CA GLY A 62 -10.92 16.43 -16.08
C GLY A 62 -11.05 16.58 -14.56
N ARG A 63 -11.18 15.45 -13.85
CA ARG A 63 -11.27 15.43 -12.39
C ARG A 63 -10.36 14.37 -11.82
N LEU A 64 -9.74 14.68 -10.68
CA LEU A 64 -8.96 13.74 -9.88
C LEU A 64 -9.47 13.71 -8.45
N ILE A 65 -9.92 12.56 -8.02
CA ILE A 65 -10.23 12.26 -6.63
C ILE A 65 -9.06 11.50 -6.05
N ALA A 66 -8.58 11.88 -4.88
CA ALA A 66 -7.57 11.12 -4.16
C ALA A 66 -8.11 10.65 -2.81
N LEU A 67 -7.72 9.45 -2.40
CA LEU A 67 -8.03 8.90 -1.10
C LEU A 67 -6.73 8.65 -0.33
N ASP A 68 -6.78 8.88 0.97
CA ASP A 68 -5.77 8.33 1.89
C ASP A 68 -6.39 8.13 3.27
N ARG A 69 -5.94 7.11 3.97
CA ARG A 69 -6.32 6.84 5.36
C ARG A 69 -5.41 7.54 6.38
N ASP A 70 -4.23 7.99 5.93
CA ASP A 70 -3.26 8.70 6.77
C ASP A 70 -3.56 10.20 6.79
N LEU A 71 -3.94 10.75 7.95
CA LEU A 71 -4.20 12.18 8.12
C LEU A 71 -3.00 13.05 7.74
N ALA A 72 -1.76 12.57 7.91
CA ALA A 72 -0.58 13.30 7.50
C ALA A 72 -0.47 13.40 5.96
N ALA A 73 -0.90 12.35 5.23
CA ALA A 73 -1.01 12.39 3.78
C ALA A 73 -2.10 13.37 3.34
N VAL A 74 -3.29 13.27 3.92
CA VAL A 74 -4.41 14.19 3.64
C VAL A 74 -4.02 15.65 3.88
N SER A 75 -3.36 15.94 5.00
CA SER A 75 -2.88 17.30 5.31
C SER A 75 -1.88 17.82 4.26
N SER A 76 -1.03 16.96 3.71
CA SER A 76 -0.06 17.33 2.68
C SER A 76 -0.70 17.72 1.35
N ALA A 77 -1.94 17.28 1.10
CA ALA A 77 -2.70 17.58 -0.11
C ALA A 77 -3.04 19.09 -0.25
N GLY A 78 -3.03 19.85 0.86
CA GLY A 78 -3.20 21.30 0.84
C GLY A 78 -2.18 22.06 -0.02
N SER A 79 -1.08 21.39 -0.39
CA SER A 79 -0.09 21.94 -1.33
C SER A 79 -0.51 21.86 -2.81
N ILE A 80 -1.59 21.15 -3.15
CA ILE A 80 -2.15 21.04 -4.49
C ILE A 80 -3.29 22.06 -4.63
N GLN A 81 -3.02 23.18 -5.29
CA GLN A 81 -4.00 24.23 -5.57
C GLN A 81 -4.54 24.07 -6.99
N ASP A 82 -5.44 23.10 -7.17
CA ASP A 82 -6.03 22.76 -8.46
C ASP A 82 -7.53 22.46 -8.28
N ALA A 83 -8.39 23.19 -8.99
CA ALA A 83 -9.86 23.05 -8.87
C ALA A 83 -10.37 21.67 -9.34
N ARG A 84 -9.59 20.93 -10.12
CA ARG A 84 -9.90 19.58 -10.60
C ARG A 84 -9.59 18.50 -9.56
N PHE A 85 -8.89 18.84 -8.48
CA PHE A 85 -8.40 17.92 -7.45
C PHE A 85 -9.26 17.96 -6.20
N GLN A 86 -9.56 16.77 -5.68
CA GLN A 86 -10.24 16.61 -4.39
C GLN A 86 -9.60 15.47 -3.61
N ILE A 87 -9.24 15.71 -2.34
CA ILE A 87 -8.76 14.67 -1.42
C ILE A 87 -9.86 14.27 -0.44
N VAL A 88 -9.98 12.99 -0.14
CA VAL A 88 -10.93 12.43 0.82
C VAL A 88 -10.17 11.59 1.85
N HIS A 89 -10.37 11.88 3.14
CA HIS A 89 -9.85 11.06 4.23
C HIS A 89 -10.71 9.80 4.38
N ARG A 90 -10.34 8.73 3.72
CA ARG A 90 -10.98 7.40 3.77
C ARG A 90 -9.95 6.33 3.41
N HIS A 91 -10.15 5.13 3.91
CA HIS A 91 -9.45 3.96 3.39
C HIS A 91 -10.07 3.54 2.04
N PHE A 92 -9.25 3.00 1.15
CA PHE A 92 -9.69 2.73 -0.22
C PHE A 92 -10.74 1.60 -0.33
N ALA A 93 -10.91 0.74 0.70
CA ALA A 93 -11.99 -0.24 0.73
C ALA A 93 -13.40 0.41 0.76
N ALA A 94 -13.52 1.72 1.08
CA ALA A 94 -14.77 2.47 1.02
C ALA A 94 -14.97 3.21 -0.33
N LEU A 95 -14.28 2.79 -1.39
CA LEU A 95 -14.25 3.47 -2.69
C LEU A 95 -15.62 3.76 -3.28
N GLU A 96 -16.51 2.76 -3.34
CA GLU A 96 -17.86 2.94 -3.91
C GLU A 96 -18.70 3.92 -3.10
N GLU A 97 -18.60 3.89 -1.77
CA GLU A 97 -19.30 4.83 -0.89
C GLU A 97 -18.84 6.27 -1.16
N VAL A 98 -17.52 6.48 -1.24
CA VAL A 98 -16.94 7.80 -1.54
C VAL A 98 -17.39 8.30 -2.91
N LEU A 99 -17.36 7.47 -3.94
CA LEU A 99 -17.79 7.88 -5.29
C LEU A 99 -19.30 8.18 -5.34
N ALA A 100 -20.13 7.40 -4.62
CA ALA A 100 -21.55 7.66 -4.49
C ALA A 100 -21.84 8.99 -3.77
N GLU A 101 -21.14 9.29 -2.67
CA GLU A 101 -21.23 10.58 -1.95
C GLU A 101 -20.86 11.76 -2.86
N LEU A 102 -19.93 11.58 -3.80
CA LEU A 102 -19.53 12.59 -4.79
C LEU A 102 -20.40 12.64 -6.06
N GLY A 103 -21.44 11.78 -6.15
CA GLY A 103 -22.32 11.69 -7.31
C GLY A 103 -21.62 11.12 -8.55
N ILE A 104 -20.56 10.33 -8.40
CA ILE A 104 -19.77 9.74 -9.49
C ILE A 104 -20.22 8.30 -9.67
N SER A 105 -20.76 7.98 -10.84
CA SER A 105 -21.24 6.63 -11.18
C SER A 105 -20.22 5.78 -11.94
N ALA A 106 -19.22 6.40 -12.57
CA ALA A 106 -18.16 5.72 -13.27
C ALA A 106 -16.92 6.61 -13.39
N VAL A 107 -15.73 6.00 -13.49
CA VAL A 107 -14.45 6.69 -13.67
C VAL A 107 -13.63 6.07 -14.80
N ASP A 108 -12.70 6.83 -15.37
CA ASP A 108 -11.84 6.38 -16.47
C ASP A 108 -10.59 5.63 -15.99
N GLY A 109 -10.22 5.77 -14.71
CA GLY A 109 -9.11 4.98 -14.19
C GLY A 109 -8.91 5.08 -12.68
N PHE A 110 -8.30 4.02 -12.16
CA PHE A 110 -7.84 3.90 -10.77
C PHE A 110 -6.34 3.68 -10.73
N LEU A 111 -5.67 4.37 -9.80
CA LEU A 111 -4.29 4.13 -9.43
C LEU A 111 -4.24 3.69 -7.97
N LEU A 112 -3.49 2.60 -7.72
CA LEU A 112 -3.15 2.12 -6.39
C LEU A 112 -1.63 1.96 -6.30
N ASP A 113 -0.98 2.72 -5.42
CA ASP A 113 0.43 2.57 -5.05
C ASP A 113 0.47 1.97 -3.64
N LEU A 114 0.51 0.63 -3.56
CA LEU A 114 0.29 -0.12 -2.32
C LEU A 114 1.48 0.01 -1.36
N GLY A 115 1.26 -0.39 -0.11
CA GLY A 115 2.29 -0.42 0.91
C GLY A 115 2.35 0.84 1.76
N ILE A 116 3.56 1.30 2.12
CA ILE A 116 3.79 2.39 3.06
C ILE A 116 4.50 3.58 2.42
N SER A 117 4.09 4.77 2.82
CA SER A 117 4.71 6.01 2.36
C SER A 117 6.08 6.25 3.01
N SER A 118 6.94 7.03 2.35
CA SER A 118 8.25 7.38 2.91
C SER A 118 8.18 8.02 4.30
N PRO A 119 7.26 8.95 4.60
CA PRO A 119 7.16 9.50 5.95
C PRO A 119 6.82 8.45 7.02
N GLN A 120 5.99 7.44 6.69
CA GLN A 120 5.70 6.36 7.63
C GLN A 120 6.96 5.57 8.01
N ILE A 121 7.92 5.40 7.07
CA ILE A 121 9.19 4.72 7.31
C ILE A 121 10.20 5.64 8.02
N ASP A 122 10.25 6.92 7.62
CA ASP A 122 11.33 7.84 8.00
C ASP A 122 11.07 8.55 9.33
N ILE A 123 9.81 8.64 9.77
CA ILE A 123 9.41 9.22 11.06
C ILE A 123 9.35 8.10 12.10
N GLY A 124 10.30 8.07 13.04
CA GLY A 124 10.42 7.02 14.06
C GLY A 124 9.16 6.84 14.91
N GLU A 125 8.47 7.95 15.20
CA GLU A 125 7.23 7.99 16.00
C GLU A 125 6.06 7.23 15.36
N ARG A 126 6.13 6.92 14.05
CA ARG A 126 5.13 6.13 13.35
C ARG A 126 5.29 4.61 13.60
N GLY A 127 6.45 4.15 14.04
CA GLY A 127 6.69 2.76 14.45
C GLY A 127 6.84 1.75 13.30
N PHE A 128 6.88 2.15 12.03
CA PHE A 128 6.97 1.24 10.89
C PHE A 128 8.39 0.72 10.63
N SER A 129 9.40 1.39 11.17
CA SER A 129 10.80 1.08 10.91
C SER A 129 11.58 0.93 12.22
N PHE A 130 12.50 -0.03 12.26
CA PHE A 130 13.44 -0.22 13.35
C PHE A 130 14.80 0.51 13.12
N ARG A 131 14.94 1.26 12.01
CA ARG A 131 16.12 2.11 11.77
C ARG A 131 16.23 3.22 12.81
N PHE A 132 15.09 3.80 13.17
CA PHE A 132 14.93 4.76 14.23
C PHE A 132 14.21 4.08 15.39
N ASP A 133 14.59 4.41 16.63
CA ASP A 133 13.84 3.95 17.78
C ASP A 133 12.62 4.87 17.99
N GLY A 134 11.48 4.28 18.19
CA GLY A 134 10.23 4.99 18.39
C GLY A 134 9.16 4.07 18.95
N PRO A 135 7.96 4.60 19.27
CA PRO A 135 6.84 3.78 19.70
C PRO A 135 6.53 2.67 18.71
N LEU A 136 6.22 1.49 19.18
CA LEU A 136 5.80 0.36 18.35
C LEU A 136 4.30 0.53 17.99
N ASP A 137 3.99 1.51 17.11
CA ASP A 137 2.62 1.85 16.71
C ASP A 137 2.18 1.08 15.45
N MET A 138 2.75 1.37 14.30
CA MET A 138 2.47 0.79 12.97
C MET A 138 1.07 1.07 12.40
N ARG A 139 0.24 1.91 12.99
CA ARG A 139 -1.04 2.31 12.41
C ARG A 139 -0.85 3.33 11.30
N MET A 140 -1.45 3.11 10.15
CA MET A 140 -1.53 4.10 9.07
C MET A 140 -2.47 5.24 9.47
N ASP A 141 -3.67 4.91 9.96
CA ASP A 141 -4.58 5.84 10.62
C ASP A 141 -4.36 5.79 12.14
N GLN A 142 -3.70 6.81 12.70
CA GLN A 142 -3.41 6.88 14.12
C GLN A 142 -4.63 7.29 14.98
N SER A 143 -5.75 7.67 14.35
CA SER A 143 -6.98 8.04 15.06
C SER A 143 -7.78 6.83 15.54
N SER A 144 -7.49 5.64 15.01
CA SER A 144 -8.26 4.42 15.26
C SER A 144 -7.38 3.16 15.27
N GLY A 145 -7.96 2.05 15.69
CA GLY A 145 -7.33 0.75 15.67
C GLY A 145 -6.32 0.49 16.80
N GLN A 146 -5.77 -0.72 16.81
CA GLN A 146 -4.82 -1.22 17.79
C GLN A 146 -3.39 -0.98 17.32
N THR A 147 -2.52 -0.50 18.22
CA THR A 147 -1.07 -0.39 17.95
C THR A 147 -0.39 -1.76 17.92
N ALA A 148 0.79 -1.84 17.30
CA ALA A 148 1.58 -3.05 17.32
C ALA A 148 2.02 -3.43 18.76
N ALA A 149 2.33 -2.45 19.61
CA ALA A 149 2.64 -2.69 21.03
C ALA A 149 1.48 -3.35 21.76
N GLU A 150 0.26 -2.82 21.59
CA GLU A 150 -0.95 -3.41 22.22
C GLU A 150 -1.24 -4.81 21.69
N PHE A 151 -1.07 -5.04 20.37
CA PHE A 151 -1.25 -6.36 19.80
C PHE A 151 -0.26 -7.37 20.35
N VAL A 152 1.03 -7.07 20.37
CA VAL A 152 2.05 -8.01 20.90
C VAL A 152 1.94 -8.21 22.40
N ALA A 153 1.37 -7.25 23.14
CA ALA A 153 1.14 -7.38 24.57
C ALA A 153 0.09 -8.45 24.93
N VAL A 154 -0.95 -8.61 24.10
CA VAL A 154 -2.10 -9.47 24.45
C VAL A 154 -2.27 -10.70 23.55
N ALA A 155 -1.73 -10.68 22.32
CA ALA A 155 -1.93 -11.78 21.37
C ALA A 155 -1.36 -13.11 21.88
N THR A 156 -2.06 -14.22 21.65
CA THR A 156 -1.54 -15.56 21.99
C THR A 156 -0.32 -15.93 21.15
N GLU A 157 0.53 -16.84 21.62
CA GLU A 157 1.66 -17.37 20.85
C GLU A 157 1.20 -17.90 19.50
N GLN A 158 0.08 -18.63 19.49
CA GLN A 158 -0.51 -19.16 18.26
C GLN A 158 -0.87 -18.03 17.28
N LYS A 159 -1.60 -16.99 17.74
CA LYS A 159 -2.01 -15.87 16.89
C LYS A 159 -0.83 -15.09 16.34
N LEU A 160 0.20 -14.83 17.16
CA LEU A 160 1.45 -14.21 16.71
C LEU A 160 2.12 -15.05 15.61
N ALA A 161 2.24 -16.37 15.81
CA ALA A 161 2.84 -17.25 14.82
C ALA A 161 2.05 -17.31 13.51
N GLU A 162 0.71 -17.31 13.58
CA GLU A 162 -0.17 -17.26 12.41
C GLU A 162 0.03 -15.96 11.62
N VAL A 163 -0.01 -14.81 12.29
CA VAL A 163 0.19 -13.49 11.66
C VAL A 163 1.57 -13.39 11.01
N ILE A 164 2.63 -13.73 11.75
CA ILE A 164 4.01 -13.65 11.24
C ILE A 164 4.21 -14.59 10.05
N LYS A 165 3.62 -15.78 10.07
CA LYS A 165 3.72 -16.74 8.96
C LYS A 165 2.91 -16.29 7.75
N ALA A 166 1.66 -15.88 7.95
CA ALA A 166 0.73 -15.58 6.86
C ALA A 166 1.12 -14.30 6.11
N TYR A 167 1.46 -13.23 6.82
CA TYR A 167 1.72 -11.91 6.24
C TYR A 167 3.22 -11.60 6.06
N GLY A 168 4.11 -12.28 6.79
CA GLY A 168 5.56 -12.14 6.64
C GLY A 168 6.21 -13.20 5.76
N GLU A 169 5.48 -14.29 5.44
CA GLU A 169 6.04 -15.50 4.83
C GLU A 169 7.29 -15.99 5.59
N GLU A 170 7.30 -15.77 6.93
CA GLU A 170 8.46 -16.02 7.81
C GLU A 170 8.47 -17.49 8.29
N ARG A 171 9.54 -18.21 7.96
CA ARG A 171 9.68 -19.64 8.31
C ARG A 171 9.93 -19.87 9.79
N PHE A 172 10.48 -18.88 10.51
CA PHE A 172 10.76 -18.96 11.94
C PHE A 172 9.62 -18.36 12.80
N ALA A 173 8.43 -18.21 12.24
CA ALA A 173 7.30 -17.56 12.89
C ALA A 173 6.98 -18.12 14.29
N LYS A 174 7.07 -19.43 14.50
CA LYS A 174 6.81 -20.06 15.82
C LYS A 174 7.89 -19.69 16.84
N GLN A 175 9.16 -19.68 16.44
CA GLN A 175 10.27 -19.30 17.31
C GLN A 175 10.18 -17.83 17.71
N ILE A 176 9.86 -16.96 16.74
CA ILE A 176 9.66 -15.52 16.98
C ILE A 176 8.48 -15.30 17.92
N ALA A 177 7.33 -15.93 17.69
CA ALA A 177 6.15 -15.82 18.56
C ALA A 177 6.45 -16.24 20.00
N ARG A 178 7.18 -17.36 20.19
CA ARG A 178 7.62 -17.82 21.51
C ARG A 178 8.55 -16.81 22.18
N ALA A 179 9.51 -16.22 21.44
CA ALA A 179 10.42 -15.22 21.98
C ALA A 179 9.68 -13.94 22.41
N ILE A 180 8.68 -13.49 21.64
CA ILE A 180 7.83 -12.35 21.98
C ILE A 180 7.06 -12.63 23.29
N VAL A 181 6.43 -13.81 23.41
CA VAL A 181 5.69 -14.20 24.61
C VAL A 181 6.63 -14.31 25.81
N ALA A 182 7.80 -14.93 25.66
CA ALA A 182 8.78 -15.04 26.74
C ALA A 182 9.27 -13.66 27.22
N ALA A 183 9.55 -12.74 26.30
CA ALA A 183 10.00 -11.38 26.64
C ALA A 183 8.95 -10.62 27.48
N ARG A 184 7.68 -10.59 27.02
CA ARG A 184 6.63 -9.87 27.73
C ARG A 184 6.26 -10.49 29.08
N THR A 185 6.38 -11.82 29.24
CA THR A 185 6.15 -12.50 30.54
C THR A 185 7.30 -12.34 31.51
N GLY A 186 8.52 -12.00 31.01
CA GLY A 186 9.66 -11.66 31.83
C GLY A 186 9.59 -10.31 32.56
N GLY A 187 8.50 -9.55 32.32
CA GLY A 187 8.20 -8.28 33.01
C GLY A 187 8.50 -7.01 32.20
N ASP A 188 9.12 -7.14 31.04
CA ASP A 188 9.42 -5.99 30.19
C ASP A 188 8.33 -5.80 29.12
N ALA A 189 7.60 -4.66 29.19
CA ALA A 189 6.68 -4.29 28.13
C ALA A 189 7.43 -4.01 26.84
N ILE A 190 6.95 -4.59 25.72
CA ILE A 190 7.52 -4.36 24.39
C ILE A 190 6.86 -3.13 23.78
N THR A 191 7.48 -1.98 23.91
CA THR A 191 6.89 -0.68 23.58
C THR A 191 7.60 0.06 22.45
N THR A 192 8.84 -0.34 22.09
CA THR A 192 9.61 0.35 21.07
C THR A 192 10.00 -0.56 19.91
N THR A 193 10.25 0.05 18.76
CA THR A 193 10.63 -0.64 17.52
C THR A 193 11.95 -1.37 17.66
N LYS A 194 12.97 -0.77 18.31
CA LYS A 194 14.27 -1.44 18.53
C LYS A 194 14.20 -2.59 19.51
N GLN A 195 13.41 -2.44 20.58
CA GLN A 195 13.13 -3.53 21.52
C GLN A 195 12.56 -4.74 20.80
N PHE A 196 11.49 -4.51 20.01
CA PHE A 196 10.82 -5.54 19.24
C PHE A 196 11.76 -6.18 18.21
N ALA A 197 12.51 -5.38 17.43
CA ALA A 197 13.45 -5.88 16.44
C ALA A 197 14.55 -6.76 17.07
N LYS A 198 15.06 -6.39 18.27
CA LYS A 198 16.06 -7.18 19.01
C LYS A 198 15.51 -8.56 19.42
N ILE A 199 14.25 -8.60 19.92
CA ILE A 199 13.60 -9.86 20.29
C ILE A 199 13.45 -10.76 19.05
N VAL A 200 12.95 -10.21 17.93
CA VAL A 200 12.79 -10.96 16.68
C VAL A 200 14.14 -11.49 16.19
N ALA A 201 15.17 -10.64 16.14
CA ALA A 201 16.50 -11.03 15.68
C ALA A 201 17.11 -12.16 16.51
N SER A 202 16.90 -12.16 17.84
CA SER A 202 17.39 -13.23 18.73
C SER A 202 16.75 -14.60 18.48
N ALA A 203 15.55 -14.62 17.87
CA ALA A 203 14.80 -15.83 17.59
C ALA A 203 15.04 -16.40 16.19
N VAL A 204 15.74 -15.67 15.31
CA VAL A 204 16.01 -16.08 13.93
C VAL A 204 17.42 -16.72 13.85
N PRO A 205 17.50 -18.06 13.72
CA PRO A 205 18.79 -18.76 13.78
C PRO A 205 19.66 -18.59 12.53
N LYS A 206 19.04 -18.23 11.39
CA LYS A 206 19.73 -18.05 10.11
C LYS A 206 19.27 -16.78 9.43
N ILE A 207 20.18 -15.82 9.35
CA ILE A 207 19.97 -14.54 8.67
C ILE A 207 20.22 -14.71 7.18
N GLU A 208 19.29 -14.22 6.35
CA GLU A 208 19.47 -14.15 4.89
C GLU A 208 20.43 -12.98 4.55
N PRO A 209 21.43 -13.18 3.69
CA PRO A 209 22.35 -12.10 3.33
C PRO A 209 21.61 -10.89 2.76
N GLY A 210 21.90 -9.70 3.29
CA GLY A 210 21.33 -8.43 2.83
C GLY A 210 19.90 -8.14 3.31
N GLN A 211 19.32 -8.95 4.21
CA GLN A 211 18.03 -8.71 4.82
C GLN A 211 18.15 -8.72 6.35
N ASP A 212 17.59 -7.69 6.99
CA ASP A 212 17.47 -7.68 8.45
C ASP A 212 16.44 -8.73 8.90
N PRO A 213 16.74 -9.55 9.92
CA PRO A 213 15.86 -10.61 10.40
C PRO A 213 14.49 -10.13 10.88
N ALA A 214 14.36 -8.87 11.30
CA ALA A 214 13.10 -8.31 11.74
C ALA A 214 12.17 -7.87 10.59
N THR A 215 12.69 -7.69 9.37
CA THR A 215 11.95 -7.10 8.25
C THR A 215 10.63 -7.81 7.97
N ARG A 216 10.63 -9.15 7.89
CA ARG A 216 9.41 -9.93 7.59
C ARG A 216 8.38 -9.85 8.72
N THR A 217 8.84 -9.81 9.96
CA THR A 217 7.96 -9.70 11.13
C THR A 217 7.33 -8.31 11.21
N PHE A 218 8.09 -7.24 10.94
CA PHE A 218 7.55 -5.87 10.84
C PHE A 218 6.52 -5.77 9.70
N GLN A 219 6.82 -6.31 8.53
CA GLN A 219 5.87 -6.40 7.42
C GLN A 219 4.59 -7.14 7.84
N ALA A 220 4.70 -8.28 8.52
CA ALA A 220 3.56 -9.07 8.94
C ALA A 220 2.64 -8.31 9.89
N LEU A 221 3.19 -7.65 10.91
CA LEU A 221 2.41 -6.85 11.84
C LEU A 221 1.75 -5.66 11.14
N ARG A 222 2.48 -4.96 10.27
CA ARG A 222 1.97 -3.83 9.50
C ARG A 222 0.74 -4.24 8.67
N ILE A 223 0.88 -5.30 7.86
CA ILE A 223 -0.19 -5.81 7.01
C ILE A 223 -1.40 -6.20 7.84
N PHE A 224 -1.18 -6.93 8.93
CA PHE A 224 -2.27 -7.39 9.80
C PHE A 224 -3.01 -6.24 10.48
N LEU A 225 -2.28 -5.31 11.11
CA LEU A 225 -2.87 -4.20 11.86
C LEU A 225 -3.65 -3.24 10.97
N ASN A 226 -3.17 -3.02 9.76
CA ASN A 226 -3.79 -2.12 8.79
C ASN A 226 -4.74 -2.83 7.83
N GLN A 227 -4.94 -4.15 7.94
CA GLN A 227 -5.82 -4.96 7.09
C GLN A 227 -5.54 -4.77 5.59
N GLU A 228 -4.26 -4.61 5.22
CA GLU A 228 -3.85 -4.17 3.88
C GLU A 228 -4.33 -5.12 2.78
N LEU A 229 -4.22 -6.45 2.99
CA LEU A 229 -4.63 -7.44 1.98
C LEU A 229 -6.14 -7.64 1.94
N GLU A 230 -6.82 -7.53 3.06
CA GLU A 230 -8.28 -7.56 3.15
C GLU A 230 -8.88 -6.37 2.40
N GLU A 231 -8.38 -5.17 2.66
CA GLU A 231 -8.81 -3.95 1.96
C GLU A 231 -8.54 -4.04 0.45
N LEU A 232 -7.36 -4.55 0.05
CA LEU A 232 -7.03 -4.77 -1.35
C LEU A 232 -8.02 -5.74 -2.02
N SER A 233 -8.36 -6.82 -1.33
CA SER A 233 -9.32 -7.80 -1.83
C SER A 233 -10.74 -7.23 -1.97
N LEU A 234 -11.11 -6.26 -1.13
CA LEU A 234 -12.40 -5.57 -1.17
C LEU A 234 -12.47 -4.49 -2.25
N VAL A 235 -11.38 -3.74 -2.48
CA VAL A 235 -11.40 -2.63 -3.43
C VAL A 235 -11.32 -3.06 -4.89
N LEU A 236 -10.62 -4.15 -5.21
CA LEU A 236 -10.46 -4.57 -6.60
C LEU A 236 -11.79 -4.85 -7.32
N PRO A 237 -12.77 -5.58 -6.73
CA PRO A 237 -14.10 -5.70 -7.31
C PRO A 237 -14.85 -4.37 -7.43
N GLN A 238 -14.67 -3.44 -6.48
CA GLN A 238 -15.26 -2.10 -6.56
C GLN A 238 -14.66 -1.32 -7.74
N CYS A 239 -13.33 -1.37 -7.92
CA CYS A 239 -12.68 -0.77 -9.08
C CYS A 239 -13.29 -1.29 -10.39
N LEU A 240 -13.49 -2.60 -10.54
CA LEU A 240 -14.10 -3.16 -11.74
C LEU A 240 -15.51 -2.60 -11.99
N ARG A 241 -16.36 -2.53 -10.95
CA ARG A 241 -17.74 -2.02 -11.07
C ARG A 241 -17.78 -0.54 -11.43
N MET A 242 -16.87 0.24 -10.86
CA MET A 242 -16.83 1.70 -11.03
C MET A 242 -16.03 2.16 -12.25
N LEU A 243 -15.21 1.31 -12.89
CA LEU A 243 -14.57 1.66 -14.15
C LEU A 243 -15.59 1.81 -15.27
N ALA A 244 -15.48 2.85 -16.06
CA ALA A 244 -16.13 2.96 -17.36
C ALA A 244 -15.60 1.89 -18.32
N PRO A 245 -16.34 1.48 -19.37
CA PRO A 245 -15.77 0.68 -20.45
C PRO A 245 -14.47 1.29 -20.99
N GLN A 246 -13.42 0.49 -21.18
CA GLN A 246 -12.07 0.92 -21.53
C GLN A 246 -11.36 1.77 -20.46
N GLY A 247 -11.93 1.88 -19.26
CA GLY A 247 -11.25 2.45 -18.10
C GLY A 247 -10.16 1.52 -17.59
N ARG A 248 -9.11 2.08 -16.96
CA ARG A 248 -7.91 1.34 -16.58
C ARG A 248 -7.67 1.31 -15.09
N LEU A 249 -7.18 0.18 -14.63
CA LEU A 249 -6.67 -0.07 -13.29
C LEU A 249 -5.16 -0.19 -13.36
N SER A 250 -4.43 0.68 -12.66
CA SER A 250 -2.98 0.68 -12.54
C SER A 250 -2.60 0.42 -11.09
N VAL A 251 -1.89 -0.67 -10.80
CA VAL A 251 -1.56 -1.10 -9.43
C VAL A 251 -0.08 -1.38 -9.29
N ILE A 252 0.58 -0.72 -8.35
CA ILE A 252 1.94 -0.99 -7.91
C ILE A 252 1.88 -1.78 -6.62
N SER A 253 2.52 -2.95 -6.59
CA SER A 253 2.64 -3.83 -5.43
C SER A 253 4.10 -3.90 -4.99
N PHE A 254 4.39 -4.00 -3.67
CA PHE A 254 5.75 -4.04 -3.14
C PHE A 254 6.15 -5.39 -2.57
N HIS A 255 5.22 -6.31 -2.41
CA HIS A 255 5.50 -7.68 -1.97
C HIS A 255 4.62 -8.72 -2.66
N SER A 256 5.04 -9.98 -2.55
CA SER A 256 4.44 -11.13 -3.24
C SER A 256 2.95 -11.35 -2.93
N LEU A 257 2.50 -11.01 -1.73
CA LEU A 257 1.10 -11.21 -1.33
C LEU A 257 0.17 -10.24 -2.05
N GLU A 258 0.54 -8.96 -2.13
CA GLU A 258 -0.21 -7.95 -2.90
C GLU A 258 -0.25 -8.31 -4.38
N ASP A 259 0.92 -8.56 -4.98
CA ASP A 259 1.02 -8.90 -6.40
C ASP A 259 0.20 -10.15 -6.76
N ARG A 260 0.16 -11.13 -5.85
CA ARG A 260 -0.64 -12.35 -6.02
C ARG A 260 -2.13 -12.05 -6.07
N ILE A 261 -2.65 -11.20 -5.17
CA ILE A 261 -4.06 -10.81 -5.12
C ILE A 261 -4.45 -10.08 -6.40
N VAL A 262 -3.68 -9.06 -6.81
CA VAL A 262 -3.94 -8.30 -8.03
C VAL A 262 -3.91 -9.19 -9.27
N LYS A 263 -2.87 -10.05 -9.39
CA LYS A 263 -2.73 -11.00 -10.48
C LYS A 263 -3.90 -11.99 -10.55
N GLN A 264 -4.30 -12.55 -9.41
CA GLN A 264 -5.40 -13.52 -9.35
C GLN A 264 -6.73 -12.87 -9.69
N PHE A 265 -6.97 -11.65 -9.20
CA PHE A 265 -8.17 -10.87 -9.53
C PHE A 265 -8.27 -10.61 -11.04
N VAL A 266 -7.24 -10.01 -11.64
CA VAL A 266 -7.24 -9.70 -13.08
C VAL A 266 -7.39 -10.96 -13.91
N LYS A 267 -6.70 -12.04 -13.54
CA LYS A 267 -6.80 -13.33 -14.23
C LYS A 267 -8.21 -13.91 -14.10
N GLY A 268 -8.82 -13.89 -12.93
CA GLY A 268 -10.19 -14.38 -12.72
C GLY A 268 -11.22 -13.63 -13.57
N GLU A 269 -11.07 -12.31 -13.72
CA GLU A 269 -11.96 -11.50 -14.55
C GLU A 269 -11.70 -11.64 -16.05
N GLN A 270 -10.48 -12.03 -16.43
CA GLN A 270 -10.09 -12.31 -17.80
C GLN A 270 -10.55 -13.69 -18.25
N ASP A 271 -10.24 -14.71 -17.48
CA ASP A 271 -10.47 -16.10 -17.88
C ASP A 271 -11.94 -16.52 -17.69
N ARG A 272 -12.58 -16.04 -16.59
CA ARG A 272 -13.98 -16.32 -16.21
C ARG A 272 -14.48 -17.74 -16.51
N ASP A 273 -13.56 -18.68 -16.53
CA ASP A 273 -13.86 -20.08 -16.80
C ASP A 273 -14.08 -20.82 -15.47
N ASP A 274 -15.28 -20.66 -14.91
CA ASP A 274 -15.73 -21.36 -13.71
C ASP A 274 -16.25 -22.77 -14.02
N LEU A 275 -16.13 -23.21 -15.28
CA LEU A 275 -16.62 -24.52 -15.72
C LEU A 275 -15.60 -25.62 -15.40
N PRO A 276 -16.06 -26.83 -15.06
CA PRO A 276 -15.15 -27.96 -14.92
C PRO A 276 -14.35 -28.17 -16.21
N SER A 277 -13.05 -28.41 -16.10
CA SER A 277 -12.10 -28.52 -17.23
C SER A 277 -12.48 -29.55 -18.30
N ASN A 278 -13.43 -30.43 -18.00
CA ASN A 278 -13.92 -31.49 -18.91
C ASN A 278 -15.34 -31.21 -19.44
N PHE A 279 -15.91 -30.02 -19.20
CA PHE A 279 -17.24 -29.69 -19.70
C PHE A 279 -17.13 -29.12 -21.12
N PRO A 280 -17.68 -29.80 -22.13
CA PRO A 280 -17.58 -29.34 -23.53
C PRO A 280 -18.50 -28.11 -23.73
N VAL A 281 -17.89 -26.92 -23.75
CA VAL A 281 -18.58 -25.66 -24.04
C VAL A 281 -18.10 -25.13 -25.38
N LEU A 282 -19.00 -24.68 -26.20
CA LEU A 282 -18.62 -24.00 -27.44
C LEU A 282 -17.93 -22.65 -27.08
N ALA A 283 -16.89 -22.28 -27.78
CA ALA A 283 -16.16 -21.02 -27.54
C ALA A 283 -17.06 -19.77 -27.53
N LYS A 284 -18.17 -19.78 -28.27
CA LYS A 284 -19.18 -18.73 -28.29
C LYS A 284 -20.00 -18.60 -26.99
N ASP A 285 -20.08 -19.67 -26.22
CA ASP A 285 -20.87 -19.76 -24.98
C ASP A 285 -20.00 -19.52 -23.74
N LEU A 286 -18.68 -19.36 -23.91
CA LEU A 286 -17.77 -18.99 -22.82
C LEU A 286 -18.07 -17.55 -22.33
N PRO A 287 -18.05 -17.31 -21.03
CA PRO A 287 -18.20 -15.97 -20.48
C PRO A 287 -17.14 -15.02 -21.07
N GLN A 288 -17.57 -13.87 -21.57
CA GLN A 288 -16.63 -12.88 -22.10
C GLN A 288 -15.83 -12.23 -20.96
N PRO A 289 -14.53 -11.97 -21.15
CA PRO A 289 -13.72 -11.27 -20.17
C PRO A 289 -14.33 -9.92 -19.78
N ARG A 290 -14.40 -9.65 -18.47
CA ARG A 290 -14.81 -8.31 -17.97
C ARG A 290 -13.62 -7.38 -17.83
N MET A 291 -12.41 -7.93 -17.69
CA MET A 291 -11.16 -7.18 -17.59
C MET A 291 -10.07 -7.91 -18.38
N MET A 292 -9.15 -7.14 -18.98
CA MET A 292 -8.01 -7.66 -19.71
C MET A 292 -6.72 -7.06 -19.18
N ALA A 293 -5.70 -7.89 -18.95
CA ALA A 293 -4.36 -7.41 -18.62
C ALA A 293 -3.77 -6.62 -19.79
N ILE A 294 -3.20 -5.45 -19.52
CA ILE A 294 -2.48 -4.64 -20.49
C ILE A 294 -0.98 -4.91 -20.38
N GLY A 295 -0.45 -5.64 -21.31
CA GLY A 295 0.96 -6.03 -21.30
C GLY A 295 1.30 -7.05 -20.21
N LYS A 296 2.59 -7.11 -19.86
CA LYS A 296 3.12 -7.95 -18.76
C LYS A 296 3.33 -7.10 -17.52
N ALA A 297 3.45 -7.77 -16.38
CA ALA A 297 3.91 -7.10 -15.15
C ALA A 297 5.27 -6.43 -15.39
N GLN A 298 5.37 -5.16 -14.99
CA GLN A 298 6.58 -4.34 -15.17
C GLN A 298 7.31 -4.21 -13.83
N LYS A 299 8.63 -4.14 -13.91
CA LYS A 299 9.49 -3.86 -12.75
C LYS A 299 10.17 -2.50 -12.98
N PRO A 300 10.57 -1.81 -11.91
CA PRO A 300 11.30 -0.56 -12.05
C PRO A 300 12.62 -0.79 -12.79
N SER A 301 13.07 0.24 -13.50
CA SER A 301 14.34 0.21 -14.21
C SER A 301 15.53 0.13 -13.23
N GLU A 302 16.67 -0.40 -13.68
CA GLU A 302 17.89 -0.38 -12.85
C GLU A 302 18.32 1.03 -12.43
N GLN A 303 18.05 2.03 -13.28
CA GLN A 303 18.35 3.43 -12.98
C GLN A 303 17.44 3.95 -11.85
N GLU A 304 16.17 3.59 -11.86
CA GLU A 304 15.25 3.94 -10.80
C GLU A 304 15.64 3.25 -9.48
N VAL A 305 15.95 1.96 -9.51
CA VAL A 305 16.40 1.22 -8.31
C VAL A 305 17.68 1.81 -7.71
N LYS A 306 18.61 2.29 -8.56
CA LYS A 306 19.83 2.99 -8.07
C LYS A 306 19.52 4.31 -7.40
N LYS A 307 18.55 5.08 -7.92
CA LYS A 307 18.12 6.38 -7.37
C LYS A 307 17.19 6.21 -6.16
N ASN A 308 16.31 5.23 -6.22
CA ASN A 308 15.34 4.91 -5.17
C ASN A 308 15.36 3.41 -4.86
N PRO A 309 16.23 2.94 -3.92
CA PRO A 309 16.30 1.52 -3.56
C PRO A 309 14.98 0.93 -3.03
N ARG A 310 14.01 1.78 -2.60
CA ARG A 310 12.68 1.35 -2.15
C ARG A 310 11.83 0.80 -3.30
N SER A 311 12.12 1.21 -4.55
CA SER A 311 11.42 0.71 -5.73
C SER A 311 11.79 -0.74 -6.09
N ARG A 312 12.90 -1.28 -5.57
CA ARG A 312 13.46 -2.58 -5.99
C ARG A 312 12.44 -3.73 -6.03
N SER A 313 11.49 -3.76 -5.11
CA SER A 313 10.51 -4.83 -5.02
C SER A 313 9.20 -4.50 -5.74
N ALA A 314 9.07 -3.30 -6.30
CA ALA A 314 7.85 -2.85 -6.96
C ALA A 314 7.53 -3.70 -8.20
N VAL A 315 6.24 -3.95 -8.39
CA VAL A 315 5.68 -4.62 -9.57
C VAL A 315 4.43 -3.87 -9.99
N LEU A 316 4.45 -3.27 -11.17
CA LEU A 316 3.30 -2.61 -11.76
C LEU A 316 2.50 -3.59 -12.62
N ARG A 317 1.18 -3.62 -12.40
CA ARG A 317 0.20 -4.28 -13.26
C ARG A 317 -0.83 -3.29 -13.74
N VAL A 318 -1.15 -3.37 -15.03
CA VAL A 318 -2.21 -2.57 -15.65
C VAL A 318 -3.25 -3.52 -16.22
N ALA A 319 -4.52 -3.19 -16.02
CA ALA A 319 -5.65 -3.90 -16.62
C ALA A 319 -6.69 -2.91 -17.13
N GLU A 320 -7.46 -3.32 -18.13
CA GLU A 320 -8.50 -2.50 -18.76
C GLU A 320 -9.85 -3.21 -18.66
N ARG A 321 -10.87 -2.48 -18.25
CA ARG A 321 -12.25 -2.97 -18.30
C ARG A 321 -12.73 -3.12 -19.75
N THR A 322 -13.31 -4.25 -20.08
CA THR A 322 -13.91 -4.49 -21.39
C THR A 322 -15.27 -3.80 -21.54
N ASN A 323 -15.88 -3.92 -22.72
CA ASN A 323 -17.24 -3.42 -22.98
C ASN A 323 -18.33 -4.38 -22.47
N VAL A 324 -17.98 -5.48 -21.84
CA VAL A 324 -18.94 -6.44 -21.28
C VAL A 324 -19.73 -5.79 -20.13
N ARG A 325 -21.03 -5.96 -20.14
CA ARG A 325 -21.90 -5.48 -19.05
C ARG A 325 -21.61 -6.30 -17.77
N LEU A 326 -21.46 -5.61 -16.65
CA LEU A 326 -21.24 -6.21 -15.34
C LEU A 326 -22.53 -6.75 -14.73
#